data_a664d9f24d130bd4106467e63975de36
#
_entry.id   a664d9f24d130bd4106467e63975de36
#
_cell.length_a   1.000
_cell.length_b   1.000
_cell.length_c   1.000
_cell.angle_alpha   90.00
_cell.angle_beta   90.00
_cell.angle_gamma   90.00
#
_symmetry.space_group_name_H-M   'P 1'
#
loop_
_entity.id
_entity.type
_entity.pdbx_description
1 polymer ?
#
loop_
_entity_poly.entity_id
_entity_poly.type
_entity_poly.pdbx_seq_one_letter_code
_entity_poly.pdbx_strand_id
1 'polypeptide(L)' 'MADREKIFRKKYDVPIWHKSNLTSDEAVEYSGIGRERLRKLTSQEECPFVLHIGNRRMIKRRIFDEYIEKLTFLE' A
#
# COMPACT_ATOMS: atom_id res chain seq x y z
N MET A 1 -4.15 -30.13 -2.33
CA MET A 1 -3.98 -28.93 -3.15
C MET A 1 -4.03 -27.67 -2.33
N ALA A 2 -5.05 -27.54 -1.48
CA ALA A 2 -5.14 -26.37 -0.63
C ALA A 2 -3.93 -26.22 0.29
N ASP A 3 -3.47 -27.33 0.81
CA ASP A 3 -2.32 -27.32 1.71
C ASP A 3 -1.06 -26.89 0.97
N ARG A 4 -0.95 -27.33 -0.28
CA ARG A 4 0.19 -26.98 -1.09
C ARG A 4 0.19 -25.49 -1.38
N GLU A 5 -0.98 -24.94 -1.67
CA GLU A 5 -1.10 -23.51 -1.92
C GLU A 5 -0.73 -22.70 -0.69
N LYS A 6 -1.15 -23.16 0.47
CA LYS A 6 -0.83 -22.47 1.71
C LYS A 6 0.66 -22.46 1.95
N ILE A 7 1.31 -23.59 1.75
CA ILE A 7 2.75 -23.69 1.95
C ILE A 7 3.48 -22.79 0.96
N PHE A 8 3.05 -22.82 -0.28
CA PHE A 8 3.66 -22.01 -1.32
C PHE A 8 3.52 -20.53 -1.00
N ARG A 9 2.30 -20.12 -0.64
CA ARG A 9 2.02 -18.74 -0.33
C ARG A 9 2.84 -18.27 0.87
N LYS A 10 2.94 -19.11 1.88
CA LYS A 10 3.69 -18.81 3.07
C LYS A 10 5.15 -18.58 2.77
N LYS A 11 5.67 -19.36 1.82
CA LYS A 11 7.07 -19.24 1.44
C LYS A 11 7.38 -17.89 0.84
N TYR A 12 6.43 -17.33 0.10
CA TYR A 12 6.63 -16.06 -0.57
C TYR A 12 5.90 -14.91 0.11
N ASP A 13 5.38 -15.18 1.31
CA ASP A 13 4.64 -14.17 2.04
C ASP A 13 5.63 -13.22 2.68
N VAL A 14 5.51 -11.96 2.34
CA VAL A 14 6.41 -10.92 2.81
C VAL A 14 5.65 -10.00 3.74
N PRO A 15 6.21 -9.68 4.92
CA PRO A 15 5.55 -8.72 5.80
C PRO A 15 5.33 -7.39 5.09
N ILE A 16 4.25 -6.72 5.47
CA ILE A 16 3.86 -5.48 4.82
C ILE A 16 5.01 -4.47 4.80
N TRP A 17 5.73 -4.36 5.90
CA TRP A 17 6.81 -3.37 6.01
C TRP A 17 8.03 -3.70 5.17
N HIS A 18 8.07 -4.87 4.56
CA HIS A 18 9.16 -5.27 3.67
C HIS A 18 8.76 -5.22 2.21
N LYS A 19 7.49 -5.01 1.91
CA LYS A 19 7.02 -4.99 0.53
C LYS A 19 7.38 -3.68 -0.13
N SER A 20 7.72 -3.76 -1.41
CA SER A 20 7.99 -2.55 -2.18
C SER A 20 6.70 -1.80 -2.49
N ASN A 21 5.65 -2.54 -2.79
CA ASN A 21 4.36 -1.97 -3.12
C ASN A 21 3.28 -2.59 -2.25
N LEU A 22 2.34 -1.77 -1.83
CA LEU A 22 1.25 -2.19 -0.97
C LEU A 22 -0.07 -2.08 -1.71
N THR A 23 -1.01 -2.98 -1.38
CA THR A 23 -2.38 -2.79 -1.81
C THR A 23 -2.98 -1.66 -0.98
N SER A 24 -4.14 -1.17 -1.40
CA SER A 24 -4.82 -0.12 -0.64
C SER A 24 -5.11 -0.57 0.80
N ASP A 25 -5.57 -1.81 0.94
CA ASP A 25 -5.88 -2.34 2.28
C ASP A 25 -4.63 -2.42 3.14
N GLU A 26 -3.54 -2.88 2.56
CA GLU A 26 -2.28 -2.97 3.29
C GLU A 26 -1.79 -1.59 3.69
N ALA A 27 -1.95 -0.60 2.82
CA ALA A 27 -1.52 0.75 3.10
C ALA A 27 -2.31 1.37 4.24
N VAL A 28 -3.61 1.09 4.31
CA VAL A 28 -4.44 1.54 5.41
C VAL A 28 -3.93 0.99 6.73
N GLU A 29 -3.66 -0.30 6.75
CA GLU A 29 -3.18 -0.97 7.95
C GLU A 29 -1.80 -0.49 8.34
N TYR A 30 -0.95 -0.31 7.35
CA TYR A 30 0.43 0.09 7.57
C TYR A 30 0.54 1.52 8.11
N SER A 31 -0.26 2.42 7.57
CA SER A 31 -0.12 3.84 7.85
C SER A 31 -1.07 4.37 8.92
N GLY A 32 -2.17 3.68 9.13
CA GLY A 32 -3.20 4.21 10.01
C GLY A 32 -4.09 5.25 9.36
N ILE A 33 -3.86 5.55 8.09
CA ILE A 33 -4.68 6.51 7.36
C ILE A 33 -5.94 5.78 6.91
N GLY A 34 -7.10 6.40 7.11
CA GLY A 34 -8.36 5.81 6.75
C GLY A 34 -8.49 5.55 5.25
N ARG A 35 -9.31 4.57 4.90
CA ARG A 35 -9.47 4.16 3.51
C ARG A 35 -9.97 5.30 2.62
N GLU A 36 -10.91 6.08 3.11
CA GLU A 36 -11.45 7.19 2.34
C GLU A 36 -10.40 8.24 2.02
N ARG A 37 -9.59 8.56 3.02
CA ARG A 37 -8.53 9.53 2.82
C ARG A 37 -7.49 9.04 1.86
N LEU A 38 -7.13 7.78 2.00
CA LEU A 38 -6.14 7.18 1.13
C LEU A 38 -6.65 7.18 -0.31
N ARG A 39 -7.93 6.89 -0.49
CA ARG A 39 -8.52 6.88 -1.82
C ARG A 39 -8.46 8.28 -2.44
N LYS A 40 -8.74 9.31 -1.65
CA LYS A 40 -8.67 10.68 -2.15
C LYS A 40 -7.26 11.04 -2.55
N LEU A 41 -6.30 10.65 -1.73
CA LEU A 41 -4.89 10.94 -2.02
C LEU A 41 -4.43 10.27 -3.30
N THR A 42 -4.79 9.00 -3.48
CA THR A 42 -4.35 8.26 -4.65
C THR A 42 -5.11 8.61 -5.91
N SER A 43 -6.22 9.32 -5.77
CA SER A 43 -6.99 9.76 -6.93
C SER A 43 -6.40 11.01 -7.58
N GLN A 44 -5.54 11.70 -6.89
CA GLN A 44 -4.93 12.92 -7.42
C GLN A 44 -3.91 12.55 -8.49
N GLU A 45 -3.89 13.34 -9.55
CA GLU A 45 -2.99 13.08 -10.66
C GLU A 45 -1.53 13.19 -10.24
N GLU A 46 -1.27 14.03 -9.27
CA GLU A 46 0.10 14.31 -8.85
C GLU A 46 0.54 13.48 -7.66
N CYS A 47 -0.22 12.43 -7.33
CA CYS A 47 0.14 11.59 -6.21
C CYS A 47 1.46 10.87 -6.49
N PRO A 48 2.50 11.13 -5.71
CA PRO A 48 3.81 10.57 -6.01
C PRO A 48 3.97 9.10 -5.64
N PHE A 49 3.10 8.58 -4.79
CA PHE A 49 3.29 7.22 -4.27
C PHE A 49 2.32 6.19 -4.85
N VAL A 50 1.49 6.57 -5.80
CA VAL A 50 0.58 5.61 -6.41
C VAL A 50 1.20 5.00 -7.67
N LEU A 51 0.99 3.69 -7.82
CA LEU A 51 1.44 2.96 -9.00
C LEU A 51 0.23 2.25 -9.57
N HIS A 52 -0.05 2.49 -10.82
CA HIS A 52 -1.18 1.86 -11.50
C HIS A 52 -0.72 0.63 -12.25
N ILE A 53 -1.31 -0.51 -11.91
CA ILE A 53 -1.01 -1.77 -12.59
C ILE A 53 -2.34 -2.28 -13.13
N GLY A 54 -2.55 -2.12 -14.43
CA GLY A 54 -3.84 -2.46 -15.01
C GLY A 54 -4.93 -1.61 -14.36
N ASN A 55 -5.92 -2.29 -13.79
CA ASN A 55 -7.01 -1.61 -13.10
C ASN A 55 -6.76 -1.43 -11.61
N ARG A 56 -5.58 -1.80 -11.15
CA ARG A 56 -5.29 -1.78 -9.72
C ARG A 56 -4.40 -0.62 -9.36
N ARG A 57 -4.62 -0.08 -8.17
CA ARG A 57 -3.76 0.93 -7.59
C ARG A 57 -2.91 0.28 -6.53
N MET A 58 -1.60 0.49 -6.63
CA MET A 58 -0.68 0.03 -5.61
C MET A 58 0.00 1.24 -5.02
N ILE A 59 0.45 1.09 -3.80
CA ILE A 59 1.11 2.18 -3.07
C ILE A 59 2.60 1.87 -2.99
N LYS A 60 3.42 2.77 -3.49
CA LYS A 60 4.88 2.62 -3.40
C LYS A 60 5.29 2.92 -1.97
N ARG A 61 5.61 1.88 -1.21
CA ARG A 61 5.79 2.00 0.23
C ARG A 61 6.83 3.06 0.64
N ARG A 62 7.97 3.05 0.01
CA ARG A 62 9.03 3.99 0.39
C ARG A 62 8.66 5.45 0.16
N ILE A 63 8.07 5.72 -0.98
CA ILE A 63 7.65 7.07 -1.31
C ILE A 63 6.50 7.49 -0.42
N PHE A 64 5.62 6.55 -0.10
CA PHE A 64 4.51 6.77 0.81
C PHE A 64 5.05 7.14 2.20
N ASP A 65 6.07 6.41 2.67
CA ASP A 65 6.71 6.71 3.95
C ASP A 65 7.23 8.14 3.99
N GLU A 66 7.92 8.54 2.94
CA GLU A 66 8.49 9.88 2.86
C GLU A 66 7.40 10.95 2.86
N TYR A 67 6.33 10.65 2.16
CA TYR A 67 5.20 11.57 2.10
C TYR A 67 4.57 11.76 3.48
N ILE A 68 4.32 10.65 4.16
CA ILE A 68 3.70 10.68 5.48
C ILE A 68 4.60 11.37 6.49
N GLU A 69 5.90 11.14 6.37
CA GLU A 69 6.86 11.71 7.30
C GLU A 69 6.81 13.22 7.31
N LYS A 70 6.48 13.81 6.17
CA LYS A 70 6.42 15.26 6.05
C LYS A 70 5.09 15.83 6.48
N LEU A 71 4.10 14.98 6.72
CA LEU A 71 2.78 15.43 7.11
C LEU A 71 2.71 15.61 8.61
N THR A 72 2.18 16.75 9.04
CA THR A 72 1.84 16.93 10.44
C THR A 72 0.34 17.01 10.61
N PHE A 73 -0.37 17.11 9.49
CA PHE A 73 -1.81 17.31 9.52
C PHE A 73 -2.42 16.78 8.23
N LEU A 74 -3.51 16.07 8.36
CA LEU A 74 -4.22 15.49 7.22
C LEU A 74 -5.71 15.63 7.45
N GLU A 75 -6.38 16.33 6.54
CA GLU A 75 -7.82 16.55 6.64
C GLU A 75 -8.62 15.32 6.28
#